data_0a4dd03c50f4cb7e9edf29d6ad8c2f7b
#
_entry.id   0a4dd03c50f4cb7e9edf29d6ad8c2f7b
#
_cell.length_a   1.000
_cell.length_b   1.000
_cell.length_c   1.000
_cell.angle_alpha   90.00
_cell.angle_beta   90.00
_cell.angle_gamma   90.00
#
_symmetry.space_group_name_H-M   'P 1'
#
loop_
_entity.id
_entity.type
_entity.pdbx_description
1 polymer ?
#
loop_
_entity_poly.entity_id
_entity_poly.type
_entity_poly.pdbx_seq_one_letter_code
_entity_poly.pdbx_strand_id
1 'polypeptide(L)'
;MRRNIHPPIWTESLSLNQYRNQQISHTANLRYIRTTKSGRTFIAMVGGAAKLGYVADSTFIAKEDIQISDNVTLNKGSQFTKPINLDGYYSLQSMITYGFPFDLIRSNINFSVSANYSNVPTIFNGEKSKTNELNIIPKVIIGSNISQNLDFTASYSAGINKIFSSLNKASGTGDYITHNAAAKLGWTFFWGLTFRSTFNYIGYTGLDTGNEDYFLWNVSLGKKFLKNNAAEIKVEAFDILKQNQAFTHSTGSNYYDYINSNVLKPYAMVSFVYTIR
;
A
#
# COMPACT_ATOMS: atom_id res chain seq x y z
N MET A 1 1.20 -2.90 -57.00
CA MET A 1 2.29 -2.52 -56.06
C MET A 1 2.00 -3.16 -54.72
N ARG A 2 2.60 -4.28 -54.42
CA ARG A 2 2.52 -4.89 -53.06
C ARG A 2 3.46 -4.11 -52.18
N ARG A 3 2.95 -3.38 -51.19
CA ARG A 3 3.74 -2.82 -50.14
C ARG A 3 4.21 -4.00 -49.27
N ASN A 4 5.51 -4.24 -49.22
CA ASN A 4 6.10 -5.08 -48.19
C ASN A 4 5.88 -4.39 -46.84
N ILE A 5 4.79 -4.74 -46.17
CA ILE A 5 4.56 -4.42 -44.78
C ILE A 5 5.47 -5.39 -44.02
N HIS A 6 6.63 -4.92 -43.55
CA HIS A 6 7.37 -5.69 -42.57
C HIS A 6 6.42 -5.95 -41.40
N PRO A 7 6.23 -7.19 -40.96
CA PRO A 7 5.44 -7.47 -39.78
C PRO A 7 6.02 -6.65 -38.62
N PRO A 8 5.17 -6.00 -37.84
CA PRO A 8 5.66 -5.23 -36.69
C PRO A 8 6.49 -6.16 -35.80
N ILE A 9 7.58 -5.63 -35.25
CA ILE A 9 8.55 -6.32 -34.36
C ILE A 9 7.90 -7.26 -33.31
N TRP A 10 6.62 -7.15 -33.11
CA TRP A 10 5.77 -7.90 -32.19
C TRP A 10 5.38 -9.31 -32.63
N THR A 11 5.37 -9.60 -33.94
CA THR A 11 4.98 -10.91 -34.46
C THR A 11 6.06 -11.98 -34.31
N GLU A 12 7.34 -11.57 -34.23
CA GLU A 12 8.44 -12.49 -34.03
C GLU A 12 8.56 -13.05 -32.60
N SER A 13 7.85 -12.51 -31.63
CA SER A 13 8.04 -12.81 -30.24
C SER A 13 6.91 -13.60 -29.58
N LEU A 14 5.95 -14.08 -30.34
CA LEU A 14 4.93 -15.03 -29.88
C LEU A 14 5.46 -16.47 -29.74
N SER A 15 6.67 -16.76 -30.18
CA SER A 15 7.39 -17.96 -29.77
C SER A 15 7.91 -17.78 -28.34
N LEU A 16 6.98 -17.84 -27.47
CA LEU A 16 6.97 -17.80 -26.04
C LEU A 16 8.19 -18.43 -25.36
N ASN A 17 8.73 -17.73 -24.38
CA ASN A 17 9.63 -18.18 -23.32
C ASN A 17 11.08 -18.60 -23.69
N GLN A 18 11.48 -18.67 -24.91
CA GLN A 18 12.85 -19.10 -25.28
C GLN A 18 13.93 -18.02 -25.17
N TYR A 19 13.56 -16.76 -25.01
CA TYR A 19 14.51 -15.61 -25.07
C TYR A 19 14.51 -14.70 -23.85
N ARG A 20 14.01 -15.17 -22.70
CA ARG A 20 14.19 -14.42 -21.46
C ARG A 20 15.56 -14.70 -20.89
N ASN A 21 16.39 -13.66 -20.84
CA ASN A 21 17.62 -13.72 -20.09
C ASN A 21 17.30 -13.78 -18.58
N GLN A 22 18.17 -14.43 -17.85
CA GLN A 22 18.08 -14.51 -16.41
C GLN A 22 18.20 -13.09 -15.81
N GLN A 23 17.29 -12.73 -14.91
CA GLN A 23 17.42 -11.52 -14.11
C GLN A 23 18.42 -11.76 -12.99
N ILE A 24 19.41 -10.88 -12.88
CA ILE A 24 20.38 -10.87 -11.77
C ILE A 24 20.04 -9.69 -10.86
N SER A 25 19.90 -9.94 -9.56
CA SER A 25 19.61 -8.90 -8.57
C SER A 25 20.76 -8.76 -7.59
N HIS A 26 21.28 -7.54 -7.46
CA HIS A 26 22.23 -7.14 -6.44
C HIS A 26 21.49 -6.35 -5.37
N THR A 27 21.59 -6.76 -4.11
CA THR A 27 20.93 -6.09 -2.99
C THR A 27 21.94 -5.79 -1.89
N ALA A 28 21.79 -4.62 -1.28
CA ALA A 28 22.56 -4.23 -0.10
C ALA A 28 21.61 -3.64 0.95
N ASN A 29 21.82 -3.99 2.21
CA ASN A 29 21.04 -3.48 3.32
C ASN A 29 21.95 -3.16 4.51
N LEU A 30 21.73 -1.99 5.11
CA LEU A 30 22.38 -1.55 6.33
C LEU A 30 21.31 -1.24 7.37
N ARG A 31 21.52 -1.72 8.60
CA ARG A 31 20.62 -1.47 9.71
C ARG A 31 21.42 -1.05 10.93
N TYR A 32 20.99 0.04 11.56
CA TYR A 32 21.51 0.51 12.84
C TYR A 32 20.39 0.61 13.86
N ILE A 33 20.60 0.05 15.05
CA ILE A 33 19.65 0.11 16.16
C ILE A 33 20.39 0.52 17.41
N ARG A 34 19.84 1.49 18.12
CA ARG A 34 20.33 1.91 19.42
C ARG A 34 19.16 2.06 20.40
N THR A 35 19.23 1.37 21.52
CA THR A 35 18.29 1.53 22.63
C THR A 35 19.06 2.01 23.85
N THR A 36 18.54 3.03 24.52
CA THR A 36 19.12 3.59 25.74
C THR A 36 18.48 2.95 26.98
N LYS A 37 19.15 3.06 28.12
CA LYS A 37 18.58 2.61 29.42
C LYS A 37 17.29 3.36 29.79
N SER A 38 17.08 4.56 29.27
CA SER A 38 15.85 5.35 29.46
C SER A 38 14.72 4.93 28.51
N GLY A 39 14.82 3.82 27.79
CA GLY A 39 13.78 3.32 26.89
C GLY A 39 13.68 4.04 25.54
N ARG A 40 14.58 4.99 25.25
CA ARG A 40 14.60 5.65 23.92
C ARG A 40 15.22 4.72 22.89
N THR A 41 14.59 4.60 21.75
CA THR A 41 15.05 3.73 20.66
C THR A 41 15.22 4.54 19.38
N PHE A 42 16.36 4.38 18.74
CA PHE A 42 16.65 4.91 17.42
C PHE A 42 16.92 3.73 16.47
N ILE A 43 16.23 3.73 15.33
CA ILE A 43 16.40 2.74 14.27
C ILE A 43 16.63 3.50 12.96
N ALA A 44 17.68 3.14 12.25
CA ALA A 44 17.94 3.61 10.90
C ALA A 44 18.17 2.39 9.98
N MET A 45 17.52 2.39 8.84
CA MET A 45 17.66 1.35 7.82
C MET A 45 17.82 2.01 6.47
N VAL A 46 18.75 1.51 5.68
CA VAL A 46 18.93 1.86 4.27
C VAL A 46 19.16 0.58 3.50
N GLY A 47 18.45 0.42 2.41
CA GLY A 47 18.60 -0.71 1.52
C GLY A 47 18.47 -0.28 0.07
N GLY A 48 19.07 -1.04 -0.81
CA GLY A 48 18.96 -0.80 -2.24
C GLY A 48 19.06 -2.09 -3.04
N ALA A 49 18.50 -2.06 -4.24
CA ALA A 49 18.60 -3.13 -5.21
C ALA A 49 18.86 -2.55 -6.60
N ALA A 50 19.73 -3.24 -7.36
CA ALA A 50 19.90 -3.01 -8.78
C ALA A 50 19.70 -4.35 -9.51
N LYS A 51 19.02 -4.33 -10.64
CA LYS A 51 18.72 -5.54 -11.41
C LYS A 51 19.24 -5.41 -12.84
N LEU A 52 20.03 -6.38 -13.23
CA LEU A 52 20.44 -6.60 -14.62
C LEU A 52 19.44 -7.54 -15.27
N GLY A 53 19.05 -7.26 -16.50
CA GLY A 53 18.02 -8.02 -17.19
C GLY A 53 16.67 -7.99 -16.44
N TYR A 54 16.31 -6.86 -15.87
CA TYR A 54 15.03 -6.70 -15.15
C TYR A 54 13.87 -7.10 -16.04
N VAL A 55 12.99 -7.97 -15.54
CA VAL A 55 11.78 -8.36 -16.25
C VAL A 55 10.76 -7.25 -16.13
N ALA A 56 10.63 -6.48 -17.21
CA ALA A 56 9.74 -5.34 -17.34
C ALA A 56 8.59 -5.67 -18.27
N ASP A 57 7.54 -4.87 -18.23
CA ASP A 57 6.43 -4.96 -19.17
C ASP A 57 6.70 -4.11 -20.42
N SER A 58 6.46 -4.73 -21.57
CA SER A 58 6.33 -4.05 -22.86
C SER A 58 4.86 -4.01 -23.22
N THR A 59 4.27 -2.81 -23.16
CA THR A 59 2.86 -2.59 -23.44
C THR A 59 2.67 -1.90 -24.79
N PHE A 60 1.70 -2.40 -25.55
CA PHE A 60 1.31 -1.86 -26.84
C PHE A 60 -0.21 -1.69 -26.91
N ILE A 61 -0.66 -0.55 -27.40
CA ILE A 61 -2.09 -0.29 -27.68
C ILE A 61 -2.30 -0.32 -29.18
N ALA A 62 -3.17 -1.20 -29.64
CA ALA A 62 -3.48 -1.36 -31.06
C ALA A 62 -4.15 -0.11 -31.63
N LYS A 63 -3.58 0.52 -32.65
CA LYS A 63 -4.16 1.66 -33.37
C LYS A 63 -5.14 1.23 -34.45
N GLU A 64 -5.06 -0.02 -34.89
CA GLU A 64 -5.91 -0.70 -35.86
C GLU A 64 -6.01 -2.18 -35.45
N ASP A 65 -6.88 -2.94 -36.09
CA ASP A 65 -6.98 -4.37 -35.83
C ASP A 65 -5.70 -5.07 -36.30
N ILE A 66 -5.08 -5.82 -35.40
CA ILE A 66 -3.80 -6.50 -35.67
C ILE A 66 -3.97 -8.00 -35.42
N GLN A 67 -3.73 -8.80 -36.44
CA GLN A 67 -3.70 -10.25 -36.30
C GLN A 67 -2.39 -10.67 -35.66
N ILE A 68 -2.47 -11.23 -34.43
CA ILE A 68 -1.31 -11.67 -33.65
C ILE A 68 -0.93 -13.11 -33.98
N SER A 69 -1.91 -13.95 -34.24
CA SER A 69 -1.79 -15.34 -34.68
C SER A 69 -2.99 -15.75 -35.52
N ASP A 70 -2.96 -16.96 -36.08
CA ASP A 70 -4.04 -17.46 -36.96
C ASP A 70 -5.44 -17.37 -36.31
N ASN A 71 -5.52 -17.44 -34.98
CA ASN A 71 -6.78 -17.44 -34.22
C ASN A 71 -6.94 -16.26 -33.28
N VAL A 72 -6.03 -15.28 -33.25
CA VAL A 72 -6.07 -14.17 -32.29
C VAL A 72 -5.89 -12.85 -33.01
N THR A 73 -6.93 -12.03 -32.98
CA THR A 73 -6.90 -10.65 -33.47
C THR A 73 -6.97 -9.69 -32.28
N LEU A 74 -6.04 -8.76 -32.23
CA LEU A 74 -6.05 -7.64 -31.30
C LEU A 74 -6.84 -6.50 -31.94
N ASN A 75 -8.03 -6.23 -31.42
CA ASN A 75 -8.88 -5.18 -31.96
C ASN A 75 -8.28 -3.79 -31.67
N LYS A 76 -8.61 -2.82 -32.50
CA LYS A 76 -8.24 -1.41 -32.27
C LYS A 76 -8.63 -0.95 -30.87
N GLY A 77 -7.71 -0.31 -30.17
CA GLY A 77 -7.86 0.15 -28.80
C GLY A 77 -7.56 -0.90 -27.72
N SER A 78 -7.37 -2.17 -28.11
CA SER A 78 -6.98 -3.21 -27.16
C SER A 78 -5.53 -3.07 -26.76
N GLN A 79 -5.25 -3.44 -25.52
CA GLN A 79 -3.91 -3.45 -24.94
C GLN A 79 -3.31 -4.86 -25.01
N PHE A 80 -2.07 -4.96 -25.44
CA PHE A 80 -1.26 -6.15 -25.36
C PHE A 80 -0.02 -5.90 -24.54
N THR A 81 0.22 -6.72 -23.53
CA THR A 81 1.39 -6.60 -22.65
C THR A 81 2.17 -7.90 -22.65
N LYS A 82 3.47 -7.80 -22.80
CA LYS A 82 4.40 -8.92 -22.71
C LYS A 82 5.59 -8.57 -21.83
N PRO A 83 6.11 -9.53 -21.06
CA PRO A 83 7.33 -9.33 -20.31
C PRO A 83 8.56 -9.38 -21.23
N ILE A 84 9.52 -8.48 -20.96
CA ILE A 84 10.79 -8.36 -21.63
C ILE A 84 11.92 -8.11 -20.63
N ASN A 85 13.16 -8.38 -21.00
CA ASN A 85 14.29 -7.99 -20.16
C ASN A 85 14.78 -6.59 -20.55
N LEU A 86 14.88 -5.72 -19.56
CA LEU A 86 15.43 -4.37 -19.66
C LEU A 86 16.47 -4.12 -18.57
N ASP A 87 17.50 -3.37 -18.90
CA ASP A 87 18.45 -2.88 -17.91
C ASP A 87 18.04 -1.50 -17.38
N GLY A 88 18.57 -1.15 -16.22
CA GLY A 88 18.38 0.17 -15.61
C GLY A 88 17.37 0.22 -14.45
N TYR A 89 16.88 -0.93 -14.01
CA TYR A 89 16.10 -0.97 -12.76
C TYR A 89 17.01 -0.78 -11.55
N TYR A 90 16.64 0.16 -10.68
CA TYR A 90 17.19 0.23 -9.33
C TYR A 90 16.14 0.78 -8.37
N SER A 91 16.29 0.42 -7.10
CA SER A 91 15.45 0.92 -6.02
C SER A 91 16.30 1.24 -4.79
N LEU A 92 15.86 2.25 -4.05
CA LEU A 92 16.42 2.66 -2.78
C LEU A 92 15.29 2.75 -1.77
N GLN A 93 15.49 2.20 -0.57
CA GLN A 93 14.56 2.29 0.53
C GLN A 93 15.28 2.73 1.79
N SER A 94 14.65 3.60 2.55
CA SER A 94 15.17 4.04 3.84
C SER A 94 14.06 4.19 4.86
N MET A 95 14.41 3.99 6.13
CA MET A 95 13.51 4.22 7.25
C MET A 95 14.31 4.70 8.44
N ILE A 96 13.83 5.77 9.06
CA ILE A 96 14.33 6.26 10.33
C ILE A 96 13.16 6.26 11.31
N THR A 97 13.39 5.68 12.49
CA THR A 97 12.40 5.68 13.58
C THR A 97 13.08 6.16 14.86
N TYR A 98 12.41 7.05 15.57
CA TYR A 98 12.78 7.48 16.91
C TYR A 98 11.60 7.28 17.85
N GLY A 99 11.80 6.43 18.86
CA GLY A 99 10.82 6.11 19.87
C GLY A 99 11.31 6.55 21.25
N PHE A 100 10.40 7.07 22.07
CA PHE A 100 10.68 7.43 23.46
C PHE A 100 9.46 7.29 24.34
N PRO A 101 9.65 6.95 25.63
CA PRO A 101 8.60 6.98 26.63
C PRO A 101 8.18 8.42 26.92
N PHE A 102 6.89 8.64 27.09
CA PHE A 102 6.30 9.91 27.49
C PHE A 102 5.48 9.71 28.78
N ASP A 103 6.13 9.97 29.89
CA ASP A 103 5.65 9.58 31.22
C ASP A 103 4.37 10.29 31.65
N LEU A 104 4.11 11.52 31.14
CA LEU A 104 2.92 12.30 31.50
C LEU A 104 1.62 11.53 31.21
N ILE A 105 1.58 10.78 30.13
CA ILE A 105 0.42 9.96 29.74
C ILE A 105 0.75 8.45 29.74
N ARG A 106 1.87 8.06 30.38
CA ARG A 106 2.34 6.67 30.42
C ARG A 106 2.26 5.97 29.07
N SER A 107 2.85 6.57 28.07
CA SER A 107 2.77 6.14 26.69
C SER A 107 4.14 6.11 26.05
N ASN A 108 4.23 5.40 24.92
CA ASN A 108 5.39 5.46 24.03
C ASN A 108 5.01 6.23 22.78
N ILE A 109 5.84 7.19 22.40
CA ILE A 109 5.69 7.95 21.17
C ILE A 109 6.78 7.49 20.19
N ASN A 110 6.37 7.15 18.98
CA ASN A 110 7.27 6.75 17.90
C ASN A 110 7.04 7.67 16.69
N PHE A 111 8.08 8.33 16.27
CA PHE A 111 8.13 9.05 14.99
C PHE A 111 8.92 8.23 13.99
N SER A 112 8.41 8.06 12.81
CA SER A 112 9.14 7.41 11.73
C SER A 112 8.95 8.15 10.41
N VAL A 113 9.98 8.09 9.57
CA VAL A 113 9.92 8.52 8.18
C VAL A 113 10.49 7.39 7.34
N SER A 114 9.71 6.92 6.39
CA SER A 114 10.18 6.00 5.36
C SER A 114 10.25 6.74 4.03
N ALA A 115 11.27 6.45 3.23
CA ALA A 115 11.38 6.94 1.87
C ALA A 115 11.77 5.79 0.96
N ASN A 116 11.00 5.62 -0.11
CA ASN A 116 11.24 4.63 -1.15
C ASN A 116 11.37 5.36 -2.48
N TYR A 117 12.39 5.02 -3.23
CA TYR A 117 12.61 5.51 -4.58
C TYR A 117 12.85 4.33 -5.51
N SER A 118 12.24 4.33 -6.68
CA SER A 118 12.51 3.34 -7.72
C SER A 118 12.62 3.99 -9.09
N ASN A 119 13.49 3.44 -9.91
CA ASN A 119 13.56 3.68 -11.34
C ASN A 119 13.15 2.41 -12.06
N VAL A 120 12.04 2.46 -12.78
CA VAL A 120 11.45 1.31 -13.47
C VAL A 120 11.52 1.54 -14.98
N PRO A 121 12.38 0.80 -15.71
CA PRO A 121 12.38 0.84 -17.16
C PRO A 121 11.17 0.08 -17.71
N THR A 122 10.57 0.59 -18.78
CA THR A 122 9.42 -0.02 -19.48
C THR A 122 9.50 0.27 -20.97
N ILE A 123 8.71 -0.42 -21.78
CA ILE A 123 8.45 -0.07 -23.18
C ILE A 123 6.96 0.16 -23.35
N PHE A 124 6.62 1.29 -23.93
CA PHE A 124 5.25 1.62 -24.27
C PHE A 124 5.14 2.05 -25.73
N ASN A 125 4.27 1.36 -26.50
CA ASN A 125 4.12 1.55 -27.95
C ASN A 125 5.46 1.52 -28.73
N GLY A 126 6.41 0.69 -28.30
CA GLY A 126 7.72 0.58 -28.93
C GLY A 126 8.77 1.58 -28.43
N GLU A 127 8.40 2.56 -27.63
CA GLU A 127 9.32 3.54 -27.09
C GLU A 127 9.79 3.15 -25.69
N LYS A 128 11.11 3.19 -25.47
CA LYS A 128 11.70 2.98 -24.13
C LYS A 128 11.39 4.16 -23.25
N SER A 129 10.90 3.86 -22.07
CA SER A 129 10.56 4.83 -21.04
C SER A 129 11.18 4.46 -19.71
N LYS A 130 11.24 5.43 -18.82
CA LYS A 130 11.61 5.26 -17.41
C LYS A 130 10.57 5.97 -16.55
N THR A 131 10.13 5.27 -15.53
CA THR A 131 9.27 5.85 -14.49
C THR A 131 10.06 5.88 -13.18
N ASN A 132 10.18 7.06 -12.62
CA ASN A 132 10.74 7.27 -11.30
C ASN A 132 9.58 7.44 -10.32
N GLU A 133 9.57 6.63 -9.28
CA GLU A 133 8.57 6.68 -8.23
C GLU A 133 9.25 7.08 -6.93
N LEU A 134 8.73 8.10 -6.26
CA LEU A 134 9.17 8.54 -4.95
C LEU A 134 7.97 8.49 -3.99
N ASN A 135 8.12 7.73 -2.92
CA ASN A 135 7.13 7.65 -1.86
C ASN A 135 7.79 8.00 -0.52
N ILE A 136 7.28 9.02 0.16
CA ILE A 136 7.76 9.47 1.47
C ILE A 136 6.61 9.35 2.46
N ILE A 137 6.82 8.62 3.56
CA ILE A 137 5.79 8.35 4.56
C ILE A 137 6.26 8.77 5.95
N PRO A 138 6.04 10.03 6.36
CA PRO A 138 6.07 10.41 7.76
C PRO A 138 4.94 9.73 8.53
N LYS A 139 5.23 9.25 9.74
CA LYS A 139 4.28 8.55 10.60
C LYS A 139 4.56 8.85 12.06
N VAL A 140 3.50 9.04 12.83
CA VAL A 140 3.55 9.10 14.29
C VAL A 140 2.62 8.04 14.87
N ILE A 141 3.10 7.37 15.92
CA ILE A 141 2.30 6.42 16.69
C ILE A 141 2.45 6.77 18.17
N ILE A 142 1.34 6.86 18.86
CA ILE A 142 1.25 6.97 20.32
C ILE A 142 0.57 5.72 20.83
N GLY A 143 1.29 4.92 21.58
CA GLY A 143 0.76 3.69 22.19
C GLY A 143 0.83 3.80 23.70
N SER A 144 -0.30 3.60 24.38
CA SER A 144 -0.34 3.66 25.82
C SER A 144 0.12 2.35 26.48
N ASN A 145 0.67 2.51 27.66
CA ASN A 145 0.97 1.40 28.56
C ASN A 145 0.48 1.78 29.98
N ILE A 146 -0.76 2.31 30.03
CA ILE A 146 -1.30 2.91 31.26
C ILE A 146 -1.58 1.82 32.30
N SER A 147 -2.31 0.78 31.91
CA SER A 147 -2.66 -0.33 32.79
C SER A 147 -3.12 -1.55 31.98
N GLN A 148 -3.29 -2.68 32.65
CA GLN A 148 -3.91 -3.88 32.04
C GLN A 148 -5.38 -3.68 31.67
N ASN A 149 -6.03 -2.65 32.22
CA ASN A 149 -7.46 -2.39 32.04
C ASN A 149 -7.75 -1.27 31.06
N LEU A 150 -6.75 -0.43 30.73
CA LEU A 150 -6.90 0.69 29.83
C LEU A 150 -5.70 0.76 28.90
N ASP A 151 -5.95 0.58 27.64
CA ASP A 151 -4.98 0.75 26.56
C ASP A 151 -5.57 1.61 25.44
N PHE A 152 -4.73 2.40 24.81
CA PHE A 152 -5.06 3.10 23.59
C PHE A 152 -3.88 3.14 22.64
N THR A 153 -4.19 3.25 21.37
CA THR A 153 -3.21 3.53 20.32
C THR A 153 -3.78 4.56 19.38
N ALA A 154 -3.04 5.60 19.10
CA ALA A 154 -3.35 6.57 18.06
C ALA A 154 -2.20 6.64 17.07
N SER A 155 -2.50 6.73 15.79
CA SER A 155 -1.51 6.85 14.74
C SER A 155 -1.98 7.74 13.62
N TYR A 156 -1.04 8.43 12.99
CA TYR A 156 -1.24 9.15 11.75
C TYR A 156 -0.04 8.95 10.83
N SER A 157 -0.32 8.79 9.55
CA SER A 157 0.70 8.81 8.50
C SER A 157 0.19 9.52 7.26
N ALA A 158 1.09 10.22 6.58
CA ALA A 158 0.85 10.78 5.26
C ALA A 158 1.78 10.10 4.26
N GLY A 159 1.25 9.51 3.20
CA GLY A 159 2.02 8.93 2.10
C GLY A 159 2.10 9.92 0.95
N ILE A 160 3.23 10.59 0.78
CA ILE A 160 3.47 11.53 -0.32
C ILE A 160 3.99 10.72 -1.50
N ASN A 161 3.18 10.58 -2.54
CA ASN A 161 3.49 9.83 -3.75
C ASN A 161 3.80 10.78 -4.89
N LYS A 162 4.93 10.58 -5.54
CA LYS A 162 5.36 11.34 -6.71
C LYS A 162 5.83 10.41 -7.80
N ILE A 163 5.31 10.60 -9.00
CA ILE A 163 5.61 9.76 -10.16
C ILE A 163 6.05 10.63 -11.32
N PHE A 164 7.27 10.39 -11.80
CA PHE A 164 7.86 11.06 -12.95
C PHE A 164 8.04 10.05 -14.07
N SER A 165 7.18 10.10 -15.08
CA SER A 165 7.30 9.26 -16.28
C SER A 165 7.81 10.06 -17.45
N SER A 166 8.75 9.50 -18.22
CA SER A 166 9.23 10.13 -19.45
C SER A 166 8.18 10.13 -20.57
N LEU A 167 7.14 9.29 -20.46
CA LEU A 167 6.02 9.23 -21.43
C LEU A 167 4.94 10.28 -21.16
N ASN A 168 4.72 10.65 -19.91
CA ASN A 168 3.65 11.56 -19.52
C ASN A 168 4.16 13.01 -19.37
N LYS A 169 4.51 13.64 -20.48
CA LYS A 169 4.79 15.07 -20.49
C LYS A 169 3.53 15.96 -20.50
N ALA A 170 2.35 15.40 -20.69
CA ALA A 170 1.13 16.16 -20.98
C ALA A 170 -0.11 15.84 -20.12
N SER A 171 -0.10 14.83 -19.30
CA SER A 171 -1.25 14.55 -18.41
C SER A 171 -0.79 14.47 -16.97
N GLY A 172 -1.51 15.15 -16.11
CA GLY A 172 -1.36 15.39 -14.69
C GLY A 172 -0.35 14.51 -13.98
N THR A 173 0.43 15.12 -13.17
CA THR A 173 1.35 14.41 -12.29
C THR A 173 0.52 13.43 -11.49
N GLY A 174 0.78 12.14 -11.57
CA GLY A 174 0.15 11.15 -10.69
C GLY A 174 0.55 11.34 -9.22
N ASP A 175 0.77 12.60 -8.83
CA ASP A 175 1.15 13.04 -7.50
C ASP A 175 -0.08 13.09 -6.62
N TYR A 176 -0.07 12.36 -5.53
CA TYR A 176 -1.16 12.39 -4.56
C TYR A 176 -0.62 12.13 -3.15
N ILE A 177 -1.40 12.54 -2.17
CA ILE A 177 -1.09 12.27 -0.76
C ILE A 177 -2.18 11.37 -0.20
N THR A 178 -1.77 10.27 0.41
CA THR A 178 -2.65 9.40 1.20
C THR A 178 -2.57 9.80 2.66
N HIS A 179 -3.70 9.92 3.32
CA HIS A 179 -3.81 10.17 4.74
C HIS A 179 -4.39 8.96 5.43
N ASN A 180 -3.70 8.44 6.44
CA ASN A 180 -4.19 7.34 7.25
C ASN A 180 -4.12 7.75 8.71
N ALA A 181 -5.26 7.82 9.37
CA ALA A 181 -5.33 7.98 10.82
C ALA A 181 -6.07 6.81 11.44
N ALA A 182 -5.61 6.35 12.58
CA ALA A 182 -6.27 5.30 13.33
C ALA A 182 -6.22 5.60 14.82
N ALA A 183 -7.33 5.36 15.51
CA ALA A 183 -7.40 5.42 16.96
C ALA A 183 -8.09 4.15 17.48
N LYS A 184 -7.47 3.51 18.45
CA LYS A 184 -8.00 2.32 19.13
C LYS A 184 -8.03 2.59 20.61
N LEU A 185 -9.10 2.22 21.26
CA LEU A 185 -9.30 2.30 22.69
C LEU A 185 -9.85 0.98 23.20
N GLY A 186 -9.20 0.41 24.20
CA GLY A 186 -9.65 -0.74 24.94
C GLY A 186 -9.77 -0.39 26.43
N TRP A 187 -10.93 -0.54 27.02
CA TRP A 187 -11.14 -0.25 28.41
C TRP A 187 -11.95 -1.36 29.10
N THR A 188 -11.41 -1.90 30.17
CA THR A 188 -12.10 -2.83 31.06
C THR A 188 -12.43 -2.09 32.35
N PHE A 189 -13.71 -1.89 32.61
CA PHE A 189 -14.23 -1.21 33.78
C PHE A 189 -14.41 -2.16 34.98
N PHE A 190 -15.00 -1.64 36.02
CA PHE A 190 -15.45 -2.43 37.18
C PHE A 190 -16.37 -3.56 36.74
N TRP A 191 -16.40 -4.63 37.49
CA TRP A 191 -17.27 -5.79 37.29
C TRP A 191 -17.07 -6.51 35.92
N GLY A 192 -15.95 -6.27 35.22
CA GLY A 192 -15.64 -6.93 33.95
C GLY A 192 -16.43 -6.37 32.75
N LEU A 193 -16.96 -5.15 32.83
CA LEU A 193 -17.48 -4.46 31.63
C LEU A 193 -16.33 -4.07 30.73
N THR A 194 -16.47 -4.30 29.45
CA THR A 194 -15.47 -3.95 28.43
C THR A 194 -16.05 -2.99 27.41
N PHE A 195 -15.27 -1.99 27.07
CA PHE A 195 -15.54 -1.08 25.96
C PHE A 195 -14.36 -1.14 25.00
N ARG A 196 -14.63 -1.31 23.71
CA ARG A 196 -13.61 -1.20 22.65
C ARG A 196 -14.13 -0.28 21.56
N SER A 197 -13.27 0.58 21.08
CA SER A 197 -13.56 1.48 19.98
C SER A 197 -12.39 1.47 19.00
N THR A 198 -12.68 1.36 17.72
CA THR A 198 -11.69 1.46 16.64
C THR A 198 -12.22 2.46 15.63
N PHE A 199 -11.46 3.52 15.43
CA PHE A 199 -11.74 4.56 14.46
C PHE A 199 -10.61 4.60 13.44
N ASN A 200 -10.95 4.59 12.15
CA ASN A 200 -10.00 4.71 11.05
C ASN A 200 -10.47 5.81 10.10
N TYR A 201 -9.53 6.58 9.62
CA TYR A 201 -9.70 7.57 8.56
C TYR A 201 -8.74 7.23 7.44
N ILE A 202 -9.22 7.21 6.22
CA ILE A 202 -8.44 7.09 5.00
C ILE A 202 -8.86 8.23 4.08
N GLY A 203 -7.90 8.98 3.58
CA GLY A 203 -8.14 10.08 2.66
C GLY A 203 -7.07 10.16 1.57
N TYR A 204 -7.47 10.67 0.42
CA TYR A 204 -6.62 10.96 -0.71
C TYR A 204 -6.79 12.42 -1.11
N THR A 205 -5.68 13.12 -1.27
CA THR A 205 -5.67 14.51 -1.75
C THR A 205 -4.70 14.67 -2.91
N GLY A 206 -5.04 15.55 -3.84
CA GLY A 206 -4.24 15.78 -5.03
C GLY A 206 -4.55 14.82 -6.19
N LEU A 207 -5.62 14.04 -6.11
CA LEU A 207 -6.10 13.22 -7.23
C LEU A 207 -6.77 14.11 -8.29
N ASP A 208 -6.62 13.76 -9.56
CA ASP A 208 -7.31 14.43 -10.66
C ASP A 208 -8.84 14.31 -10.57
N THR A 209 -9.33 13.26 -9.92
CA THR A 209 -10.77 13.02 -9.63
C THR A 209 -11.30 13.84 -8.46
N GLY A 210 -10.44 14.57 -7.76
CA GLY A 210 -10.76 15.30 -6.55
C GLY A 210 -10.32 14.56 -5.27
N ASN A 211 -10.60 15.17 -4.13
CA ASN A 211 -10.29 14.57 -2.84
C ASN A 211 -11.35 13.51 -2.49
N GLU A 212 -10.90 12.39 -2.00
CA GLU A 212 -11.76 11.29 -1.55
C GLU A 212 -11.35 10.88 -0.14
N ASP A 213 -12.32 10.69 0.75
CA ASP A 213 -12.07 10.22 2.10
C ASP A 213 -13.25 9.43 2.66
N TYR A 214 -12.96 8.64 3.69
CA TYR A 214 -13.98 7.96 4.48
C TYR A 214 -13.50 7.66 5.90
N PHE A 215 -14.49 7.50 6.78
CA PHE A 215 -14.30 7.14 8.16
C PHE A 215 -14.94 5.78 8.45
N LEU A 216 -14.23 4.93 9.15
CA LEU A 216 -14.75 3.65 9.64
C LEU A 216 -14.69 3.63 11.16
N TRP A 217 -15.86 3.60 11.80
CA TRP A 217 -15.96 3.55 13.24
C TRP A 217 -16.68 2.31 13.69
N ASN A 218 -15.99 1.49 14.50
CA ASN A 218 -16.51 0.28 15.10
C ASN A 218 -16.45 0.40 16.61
N VAL A 219 -17.50 -0.05 17.29
CA VAL A 219 -17.63 -0.01 18.75
C VAL A 219 -18.10 -1.36 19.26
N SER A 220 -17.58 -1.76 20.41
CA SER A 220 -17.97 -2.98 21.11
C SER A 220 -18.18 -2.70 22.59
N LEU A 221 -19.28 -3.21 23.14
CA LEU A 221 -19.57 -3.28 24.56
C LEU A 221 -19.68 -4.74 24.97
N GLY A 222 -18.96 -5.12 26.01
CA GLY A 222 -18.93 -6.51 26.47
C GLY A 222 -18.99 -6.61 28.00
N LYS A 223 -19.26 -7.82 28.45
CA LYS A 223 -19.25 -8.21 29.85
C LYS A 223 -18.47 -9.50 29.99
N LYS A 224 -17.39 -9.43 30.77
CA LYS A 224 -16.66 -10.61 31.23
C LYS A 224 -17.31 -11.17 32.48
N PHE A 225 -17.37 -12.47 32.56
CA PHE A 225 -17.98 -13.20 33.69
C PHE A 225 -17.31 -14.58 33.85
N LEU A 226 -17.77 -15.36 34.79
CA LEU A 226 -17.16 -16.59 35.30
C LEU A 226 -15.81 -16.34 36.02
N LYS A 227 -15.33 -17.41 36.67
CA LYS A 227 -14.07 -17.37 37.42
C LYS A 227 -12.92 -17.00 36.46
N ASN A 228 -12.07 -16.08 36.89
CA ASN A 228 -10.94 -15.54 36.11
C ASN A 228 -11.34 -14.89 34.78
N ASN A 229 -12.57 -14.35 34.66
CA ASN A 229 -13.06 -13.73 33.41
C ASN A 229 -12.99 -14.68 32.21
N ALA A 230 -13.26 -15.96 32.43
CA ALA A 230 -13.11 -17.00 31.39
C ALA A 230 -14.13 -16.86 30.24
N ALA A 231 -15.26 -16.19 30.47
CA ALA A 231 -16.25 -15.94 29.43
C ALA A 231 -16.49 -14.45 29.22
N GLU A 232 -16.78 -14.07 27.99
CA GLU A 232 -17.17 -12.72 27.58
C GLU A 232 -18.35 -12.80 26.62
N ILE A 233 -19.40 -12.06 26.90
CA ILE A 233 -20.47 -11.73 25.95
C ILE A 233 -20.23 -10.30 25.48
N LYS A 234 -20.31 -10.03 24.17
CA LYS A 234 -20.15 -8.68 23.63
C LYS A 234 -21.13 -8.41 22.50
N VAL A 235 -21.54 -7.17 22.41
CA VAL A 235 -22.29 -6.60 21.30
C VAL A 235 -21.34 -5.68 20.54
N GLU A 236 -21.25 -5.85 19.25
CA GLU A 236 -20.36 -5.10 18.37
C GLU A 236 -21.19 -4.41 17.29
N ALA A 237 -20.94 -3.14 17.06
CA ALA A 237 -21.50 -2.37 15.97
C ALA A 237 -20.37 -1.98 15.01
N PHE A 238 -20.53 -2.33 13.76
CA PHE A 238 -19.56 -2.09 12.69
C PHE A 238 -20.06 -1.00 11.76
N ASP A 239 -19.14 -0.11 11.37
CA ASP A 239 -19.41 1.01 10.46
C ASP A 239 -20.59 1.87 10.90
N ILE A 240 -20.52 2.39 12.13
CA ILE A 240 -21.58 3.21 12.72
C ILE A 240 -21.87 4.46 11.86
N LEU A 241 -20.86 5.00 11.19
CA LEU A 241 -20.97 6.19 10.35
C LEU A 241 -21.54 5.90 8.96
N LYS A 242 -21.68 4.62 8.57
CA LYS A 242 -22.18 4.19 7.26
C LYS A 242 -21.34 4.71 6.10
N GLN A 243 -20.04 4.84 6.32
CA GLN A 243 -19.10 5.39 5.35
C GLN A 243 -18.08 4.35 4.86
N ASN A 244 -18.26 3.07 5.22
CA ASN A 244 -17.34 2.03 4.77
C ASN A 244 -17.32 1.96 3.25
N GLN A 245 -16.15 2.19 2.69
CA GLN A 245 -15.87 2.11 1.25
C GLN A 245 -14.53 1.40 1.10
N ALA A 246 -14.41 0.59 0.06
CA ALA A 246 -13.14 -0.03 -0.28
C ALA A 246 -12.70 0.45 -1.66
N PHE A 247 -12.15 1.63 -1.69
CA PHE A 247 -11.48 2.15 -2.87
C PHE A 247 -9.98 2.20 -2.66
N THR A 248 -9.27 1.93 -3.72
CA THR A 248 -7.81 2.00 -3.74
C THR A 248 -7.38 2.69 -5.04
N HIS A 249 -6.52 3.69 -4.89
CA HIS A 249 -5.85 4.32 -6.01
C HIS A 249 -4.44 3.75 -6.14
N SER A 250 -4.09 3.31 -7.33
CA SER A 250 -2.71 2.94 -7.64
C SER A 250 -2.32 3.53 -8.99
N THR A 251 -1.09 4.01 -9.06
CA THR A 251 -0.54 4.60 -10.27
C THR A 251 0.73 3.84 -10.62
N GLY A 252 0.81 3.38 -11.85
CA GLY A 252 2.00 2.75 -12.40
C GLY A 252 2.63 3.60 -13.50
N SER A 253 3.62 3.04 -14.16
CA SER A 253 4.37 3.73 -15.23
C SER A 253 3.52 4.19 -16.41
N ASN A 254 2.40 3.52 -16.67
CA ASN A 254 1.55 3.71 -17.85
C ASN A 254 0.06 3.53 -17.56
N TYR A 255 -0.34 3.44 -16.28
CA TYR A 255 -1.73 3.31 -15.90
C TYR A 255 -2.04 4.06 -14.59
N TYR A 256 -3.28 4.46 -14.47
CA TYR A 256 -3.93 4.86 -13.23
C TYR A 256 -5.06 3.88 -12.97
N ASP A 257 -5.08 3.27 -11.82
CA ASP A 257 -6.06 2.27 -11.45
C ASP A 257 -6.88 2.74 -10.25
N TYR A 258 -8.19 2.66 -10.40
CA TYR A 258 -9.17 2.93 -9.35
C TYR A 258 -9.98 1.67 -9.14
N ILE A 259 -9.77 1.03 -8.01
CA ILE A 259 -10.50 -0.16 -7.63
C ILE A 259 -11.52 0.21 -6.57
N ASN A 260 -12.79 0.01 -6.87
CA ASN A 260 -13.88 0.11 -5.92
C ASN A 260 -14.50 -1.27 -5.70
N SER A 261 -14.45 -1.78 -4.48
CA SER A 261 -14.94 -3.11 -4.13
C SER A 261 -16.19 -3.00 -3.25
N ASN A 262 -17.08 -3.97 -3.40
CA ASN A 262 -18.23 -4.07 -2.51
C ASN A 262 -17.78 -4.38 -1.09
N VAL A 263 -18.30 -3.62 -0.14
CA VAL A 263 -18.03 -3.77 1.30
C VAL A 263 -19.28 -4.20 2.04
N LEU A 264 -19.09 -4.79 3.21
CA LEU A 264 -20.19 -5.09 4.10
C LEU A 264 -20.85 -3.78 4.55
N LYS A 265 -22.19 -3.74 4.45
CA LYS A 265 -23.00 -2.65 5.01
C LYS A 265 -22.90 -2.66 6.53
N PRO A 266 -23.25 -1.54 7.19
CA PRO A 266 -23.29 -1.48 8.66
C PRO A 266 -24.10 -2.63 9.25
N TYR A 267 -23.55 -3.28 10.24
CA TYR A 267 -24.21 -4.40 10.93
C TYR A 267 -23.85 -4.45 12.41
N ALA A 268 -24.66 -5.15 13.17
CA ALA A 268 -24.37 -5.47 14.55
C ALA A 268 -24.23 -6.97 14.73
N MET A 269 -23.37 -7.36 15.66
CA MET A 269 -23.09 -8.76 15.97
C MET A 269 -23.08 -8.97 17.49
N VAL A 270 -23.61 -10.09 17.93
CA VAL A 270 -23.44 -10.58 19.29
C VAL A 270 -22.44 -11.73 19.27
N SER A 271 -21.43 -11.66 20.11
CA SER A 271 -20.37 -12.67 20.19
C SER A 271 -20.28 -13.21 21.62
N PHE A 272 -20.07 -14.52 21.73
CA PHE A 272 -19.71 -15.19 22.97
C PHE A 272 -18.32 -15.78 22.83
N VAL A 273 -17.44 -15.44 23.76
CA VAL A 273 -16.05 -15.92 23.76
C VAL A 273 -15.81 -16.64 25.08
N TYR A 274 -15.30 -17.86 25.00
CA TYR A 274 -14.88 -18.66 26.14
C TYR A 274 -13.42 -19.05 26.03
N THR A 275 -12.62 -18.73 27.06
CA THR A 275 -11.19 -19.04 27.10
C THR A 275 -10.97 -20.27 27.94
N ILE A 276 -10.55 -21.35 27.32
CA ILE A 276 -10.13 -22.59 27.98
C ILE A 276 -8.68 -22.40 28.47
N ARG A 277 -8.46 -22.64 29.75
CA ARG A 277 -7.13 -22.57 30.38
C ARG A 277 -6.79 -23.89 31.08
#